data_36e2bd0f216ad9b34379b939a77c74e2
#
_entry.id   36e2bd0f216ad9b34379b939a77c74e2
#
_cell.length_a   1.000
_cell.length_b   1.000
_cell.length_c   1.000
_cell.angle_alpha   90.00
_cell.angle_beta   90.00
_cell.angle_gamma   90.00
#
_symmetry.space_group_name_H-M   'P 1'
#
loop_
_entity.id
_entity.type
_entity.pdbx_description
1 polymer ?
#
loop_
_entity_poly.entity_id
_entity_poly.type
_entity_poly.pdbx_seq_one_letter_code
_entity_poly.pdbx_strand_id
1 'polypeptide(L)'
;MKNKMILLVVAFVLVLGAPLHAEEKQRVLGFGGFFFKAEDPAALAQWYEEHLGVTKTPTTYEEEPWNQEGGNTVFGVFRNTTSYFGDAEQQWMLNFRVADLDAMVAQLRGAGIEVEVDPTEYPNGWFARLADPEGNPIQLWQEKIVSPSDQ
;
A
#
# COMPACT_ATOMS: atom_id res chain seq x y z
N MET A 1 88.76 -13.09 -12.64
CA MET A 1 87.39 -13.36 -13.17
C MET A 1 86.40 -13.02 -12.06
N LYS A 2 85.63 -11.91 -12.17
CA LYS A 2 84.65 -11.43 -11.16
C LYS A 2 83.28 -11.68 -11.70
N ASN A 3 82.52 -12.65 -11.14
CA ASN A 3 81.12 -12.91 -11.47
C ASN A 3 80.22 -11.81 -10.82
N LYS A 4 79.59 -11.06 -11.65
CA LYS A 4 78.54 -10.18 -11.20
C LYS A 4 77.20 -10.93 -11.22
N MET A 5 76.69 -11.20 -10.04
CA MET A 5 75.34 -11.75 -9.84
C MET A 5 74.30 -10.60 -9.98
N ILE A 6 73.44 -10.66 -11.01
CA ILE A 6 72.33 -9.72 -11.22
C ILE A 6 71.18 -10.26 -10.42
N LEU A 7 70.77 -9.48 -9.39
CA LEU A 7 69.59 -9.77 -8.59
C LEU A 7 68.32 -9.15 -9.32
N LEU A 8 67.55 -10.05 -9.85
CA LEU A 8 66.24 -9.62 -10.49
C LEU A 8 65.18 -9.47 -9.40
N VAL A 9 64.85 -8.24 -9.08
CA VAL A 9 63.73 -7.94 -8.16
C VAL A 9 62.42 -7.94 -8.96
N VAL A 10 61.58 -8.95 -8.81
CA VAL A 10 60.24 -9.01 -9.37
C VAL A 10 59.29 -8.28 -8.40
N ALA A 11 58.89 -7.08 -8.78
CA ALA A 11 57.87 -6.34 -8.05
C ALA A 11 56.47 -6.94 -8.34
N PHE A 12 55.89 -7.60 -7.35
CA PHE A 12 54.52 -8.12 -7.39
C PHE A 12 53.57 -6.96 -7.10
N VAL A 13 52.96 -6.39 -8.13
CA VAL A 13 51.91 -5.37 -7.97
C VAL A 13 50.64 -6.07 -7.55
N LEU A 14 50.27 -6.01 -6.28
CA LEU A 14 48.95 -6.39 -5.76
C LEU A 14 47.96 -5.35 -6.22
N VAL A 15 47.23 -5.65 -7.28
CA VAL A 15 46.01 -4.88 -7.65
C VAL A 15 44.95 -5.26 -6.64
N LEU A 16 44.79 -4.44 -5.60
CA LEU A 16 43.63 -4.50 -4.71
C LEU A 16 42.41 -4.06 -5.52
N GLY A 17 41.68 -5.03 -6.06
CA GLY A 17 40.37 -4.80 -6.65
C GLY A 17 39.44 -4.23 -5.59
N ALA A 18 39.06 -2.95 -5.72
CA ALA A 18 37.99 -2.37 -4.92
C ALA A 18 36.75 -3.21 -5.13
N PRO A 19 35.96 -3.56 -4.09
CA PRO A 19 34.71 -4.27 -4.27
C PRO A 19 33.80 -3.37 -5.12
N LEU A 20 33.37 -3.89 -6.28
CA LEU A 20 32.27 -3.31 -7.04
C LEU A 20 31.03 -3.40 -6.15
N HIS A 21 30.71 -2.30 -5.43
CA HIS A 21 29.43 -2.16 -4.80
C HIS A 21 28.43 -2.06 -5.94
N ALA A 22 27.66 -3.13 -6.15
CA ALA A 22 26.48 -3.05 -7.02
C ALA A 22 25.59 -1.96 -6.42
N GLU A 23 25.34 -0.89 -7.17
CA GLU A 23 24.47 0.18 -6.75
C GLU A 23 23.07 -0.40 -6.48
N GLU A 24 22.61 -0.30 -5.23
CA GLU A 24 21.32 -0.86 -4.85
C GLU A 24 20.21 -0.12 -5.62
N LYS A 25 19.42 -0.90 -6.37
CA LYS A 25 18.36 -0.35 -7.19
C LYS A 25 17.35 0.38 -6.31
N GLN A 26 17.14 1.65 -6.57
CA GLN A 26 16.13 2.45 -5.88
C GLN A 26 14.73 1.90 -6.15
N ARG A 27 13.88 1.90 -5.12
CA ARG A 27 12.50 1.41 -5.16
C ARG A 27 11.57 2.44 -4.50
N VAL A 28 10.31 2.47 -4.94
CA VAL A 28 9.29 3.25 -4.23
C VAL A 28 9.06 2.65 -2.84
N LEU A 29 8.81 3.49 -1.85
CA LEU A 29 8.58 3.09 -0.45
C LEU A 29 7.13 2.68 -0.19
N GLY A 30 6.18 3.22 -0.98
CA GLY A 30 4.75 2.99 -0.83
C GLY A 30 3.92 4.05 -1.54
N PHE A 31 2.64 4.07 -1.25
CA PHE A 31 1.75 5.12 -1.74
C PHE A 31 1.99 6.42 -0.97
N GLY A 32 2.23 7.51 -1.71
CA GLY A 32 2.28 8.87 -1.16
C GLY A 32 0.94 9.59 -1.23
N GLY A 33 -0.02 9.05 -1.98
CA GLY A 33 -1.37 9.59 -2.12
C GLY A 33 -2.16 8.86 -3.19
N PHE A 34 -3.48 8.96 -3.10
CA PHE A 34 -4.41 8.52 -4.12
C PHE A 34 -5.29 9.71 -4.50
N PHE A 35 -5.39 10.03 -5.79
CA PHE A 35 -6.07 11.22 -6.28
C PHE A 35 -7.12 10.83 -7.32
N PHE A 36 -8.34 11.31 -7.13
CA PHE A 36 -9.45 11.08 -8.04
C PHE A 36 -10.34 12.33 -8.15
N LYS A 37 -11.24 12.34 -9.13
CA LYS A 37 -12.19 13.44 -9.33
C LYS A 37 -13.47 13.15 -8.55
N ALA A 38 -14.08 14.20 -8.02
CA ALA A 38 -15.34 14.17 -7.30
C ALA A 38 -16.26 15.28 -7.81
N GLU A 39 -17.57 15.08 -7.72
CA GLU A 39 -18.57 16.11 -8.02
C GLU A 39 -18.57 17.21 -6.94
N ASP A 40 -18.55 16.80 -5.66
CA ASP A 40 -18.38 17.70 -4.51
C ASP A 40 -17.18 17.25 -3.65
N PRO A 41 -15.96 17.69 -3.98
CA PRO A 41 -14.74 17.28 -3.25
C PRO A 41 -14.77 17.61 -1.76
N ALA A 42 -15.45 18.69 -1.36
CA ALA A 42 -15.48 19.08 0.05
C ALA A 42 -16.40 18.18 0.87
N ALA A 43 -17.61 17.91 0.36
CA ALA A 43 -18.55 17.00 1.02
C ALA A 43 -17.98 15.56 1.06
N LEU A 44 -17.38 15.10 -0.03
CA LEU A 44 -16.80 13.77 -0.11
C LEU A 44 -15.60 13.60 0.85
N ALA A 45 -14.68 14.56 0.91
CA ALA A 45 -13.57 14.54 1.86
C ALA A 45 -14.04 14.53 3.32
N GLN A 46 -15.13 15.27 3.63
CA GLN A 46 -15.71 15.23 4.97
C GLN A 46 -16.29 13.86 5.30
N TRP A 47 -16.98 13.22 4.35
CA TRP A 47 -17.51 11.87 4.54
C TRP A 47 -16.41 10.84 4.85
N TYR A 48 -15.29 10.88 4.10
CA TYR A 48 -14.14 9.99 4.34
C TYR A 48 -13.52 10.23 5.72
N GLU A 49 -13.42 11.48 6.15
CA GLU A 49 -12.91 11.80 7.50
C GLU A 49 -13.86 11.32 8.59
N GLU A 50 -15.15 11.59 8.45
CA GLU A 50 -16.17 11.27 9.46
C GLU A 50 -16.38 9.77 9.64
N HIS A 51 -16.43 9.02 8.54
CA HIS A 51 -16.83 7.61 8.57
C HIS A 51 -15.67 6.62 8.48
N LEU A 52 -14.54 7.01 7.89
CA LEU A 52 -13.38 6.13 7.66
C LEU A 52 -12.10 6.65 8.33
N GLY A 53 -12.12 7.82 8.95
CA GLY A 53 -10.94 8.38 9.61
C GLY A 53 -9.83 8.82 8.65
N VAL A 54 -10.17 9.03 7.38
CA VAL A 54 -9.22 9.53 6.38
C VAL A 54 -9.15 11.04 6.47
N THR A 55 -8.10 11.57 7.08
CA THR A 55 -7.92 13.02 7.28
C THR A 55 -7.92 13.78 5.95
N LYS A 56 -8.58 14.93 5.92
CA LYS A 56 -8.63 15.80 4.74
C LYS A 56 -7.22 16.20 4.29
N THR A 57 -7.11 16.48 3.00
CA THR A 57 -5.87 17.03 2.45
C THR A 57 -5.50 18.34 3.13
N PRO A 58 -4.25 18.51 3.63
CA PRO A 58 -3.76 19.76 4.19
C PRO A 58 -3.94 20.93 3.24
N THR A 59 -4.34 22.07 3.77
CA THR A 59 -4.47 23.35 3.05
C THR A 59 -3.27 24.26 3.28
N THR A 60 -2.48 23.97 4.30
CA THR A 60 -1.24 24.66 4.64
C THR A 60 -0.10 23.66 4.86
N TYR A 61 1.13 24.12 4.89
CA TYR A 61 2.31 23.27 5.13
C TYR A 61 2.54 22.94 6.60
N GLU A 62 1.78 23.53 7.50
CA GLU A 62 1.80 23.28 8.94
C GLU A 62 0.83 22.17 9.36
N GLU A 63 -0.12 21.83 8.50
CA GLU A 63 -1.06 20.74 8.73
C GLU A 63 -0.44 19.40 8.32
N GLU A 64 -0.65 18.36 9.15
CA GLU A 64 -0.16 17.00 8.86
C GLU A 64 -1.12 16.27 7.91
N PRO A 65 -0.61 15.58 6.89
CA PRO A 65 -1.44 14.71 6.04
C PRO A 65 -1.90 13.46 6.82
N TRP A 66 -2.84 12.74 6.24
CA TRP A 66 -3.29 11.46 6.79
C TRP A 66 -2.12 10.49 6.99
N ASN A 67 -1.85 10.15 8.24
CA ASN A 67 -0.82 9.20 8.60
C ASN A 67 -1.41 7.79 8.67
N GLN A 68 -1.04 6.93 7.73
CA GLN A 68 -1.50 5.56 7.65
C GLN A 68 -0.71 4.66 8.60
N GLU A 69 -1.39 3.75 9.27
CA GLU A 69 -0.70 2.67 9.99
C GLU A 69 0.05 1.77 9.00
N GLY A 70 1.26 1.38 9.35
CA GLY A 70 2.07 0.46 8.55
C GLY A 70 1.40 -0.91 8.41
N GLY A 71 1.60 -1.57 7.27
CA GLY A 71 1.04 -2.91 7.03
C GLY A 71 1.06 -3.29 5.55
N ASN A 72 0.51 -4.46 5.24
CA ASN A 72 0.46 -4.96 3.88
C ASN A 72 -0.42 -4.08 2.98
N THR A 73 0.06 -3.84 1.77
CA THR A 73 -0.68 -3.12 0.73
C THR A 73 -0.69 -3.96 -0.54
N VAL A 74 -1.88 -4.22 -1.07
CA VAL A 74 -2.05 -4.91 -2.34
C VAL A 74 -2.08 -3.89 -3.47
N PHE A 75 -1.14 -4.00 -4.40
CA PHE A 75 -1.17 -3.25 -5.65
C PHE A 75 -1.62 -4.19 -6.76
N GLY A 76 -2.93 -4.31 -6.95
CA GLY A 76 -3.57 -5.23 -7.89
C GLY A 76 -3.82 -4.57 -9.24
N VAL A 77 -3.33 -5.21 -10.32
CA VAL A 77 -3.62 -4.81 -11.70
C VAL A 77 -4.60 -5.81 -12.30
N PHE A 78 -5.78 -5.35 -12.65
CA PHE A 78 -6.86 -6.18 -13.17
C PHE A 78 -7.01 -6.03 -14.69
N ARG A 79 -7.65 -7.02 -15.29
CA ARG A 79 -8.03 -6.93 -16.73
C ARG A 79 -9.10 -5.85 -16.90
N ASN A 80 -9.10 -5.16 -18.02
CA ASN A 80 -10.11 -4.15 -18.34
C ASN A 80 -11.54 -4.70 -18.49
N THR A 81 -11.70 -6.01 -18.49
CA THR A 81 -13.00 -6.70 -18.55
C THR A 81 -13.46 -7.18 -17.17
N THR A 82 -12.78 -6.79 -16.10
CA THR A 82 -13.15 -7.23 -14.75
C THR A 82 -14.48 -6.63 -14.32
N SER A 83 -15.29 -7.42 -13.64
CA SER A 83 -16.49 -6.95 -12.91
C SER A 83 -16.22 -6.78 -11.41
N TYR A 84 -14.96 -6.96 -10.98
CA TYR A 84 -14.61 -6.95 -9.56
C TYR A 84 -14.87 -5.61 -8.88
N PHE A 85 -14.83 -4.51 -9.63
CA PHE A 85 -15.10 -3.16 -9.13
C PHE A 85 -16.59 -2.76 -9.17
N GLY A 86 -17.47 -3.64 -9.67
CA GLY A 86 -18.90 -3.41 -9.82
C GLY A 86 -19.25 -2.99 -11.24
N ASP A 87 -19.48 -1.71 -11.48
CA ASP A 87 -19.87 -1.19 -12.80
C ASP A 87 -18.75 -1.36 -13.84
N ALA A 88 -19.15 -1.60 -15.10
CA ALA A 88 -18.20 -1.80 -16.21
C ALA A 88 -17.34 -0.56 -16.52
N GLU A 89 -17.83 0.63 -16.21
CA GLU A 89 -17.10 1.89 -16.38
C GLU A 89 -16.16 2.19 -15.22
N GLN A 90 -16.27 1.45 -14.11
CA GLN A 90 -15.45 1.67 -12.92
C GLN A 90 -14.01 1.20 -13.14
N GLN A 91 -13.06 2.13 -13.03
CA GLN A 91 -11.65 1.89 -13.34
C GLN A 91 -10.77 1.57 -12.12
N TRP A 92 -11.28 1.75 -10.90
CA TRP A 92 -10.54 1.58 -9.65
C TRP A 92 -11.48 1.25 -8.49
N MET A 93 -10.92 0.69 -7.44
CA MET A 93 -11.58 0.46 -6.16
C MET A 93 -10.59 0.74 -5.04
N LEU A 94 -11.02 1.44 -4.00
CA LEU A 94 -10.24 1.60 -2.78
C LEU A 94 -10.34 0.34 -1.91
N ASN A 95 -9.22 -0.08 -1.35
CA ASN A 95 -9.22 -1.10 -0.31
C ASN A 95 -8.58 -0.50 0.94
N PHE A 96 -9.32 -0.49 2.05
CA PHE A 96 -8.85 -0.04 3.35
C PHE A 96 -8.69 -1.22 4.30
N ARG A 97 -7.54 -1.31 4.96
CA ARG A 97 -7.36 -2.24 6.07
C ARG A 97 -8.11 -1.73 7.29
N VAL A 98 -8.73 -2.64 8.02
CA VAL A 98 -9.41 -2.38 9.29
C VAL A 98 -8.95 -3.39 10.34
N ALA A 99 -8.84 -2.96 11.58
CA ALA A 99 -8.43 -3.82 12.68
C ALA A 99 -9.53 -4.83 13.07
N ASP A 100 -10.80 -4.40 12.99
CA ASP A 100 -11.98 -5.19 13.34
C ASP A 100 -13.09 -4.88 12.33
N LEU A 101 -13.36 -5.86 11.45
CA LEU A 101 -14.34 -5.69 10.39
C LEU A 101 -15.77 -5.61 10.92
N ASP A 102 -16.11 -6.42 11.92
CA ASP A 102 -17.45 -6.45 12.49
C ASP A 102 -17.78 -5.10 13.19
N ALA A 103 -16.82 -4.57 13.95
CA ALA A 103 -16.96 -3.27 14.59
C ALA A 103 -17.11 -2.14 13.56
N MET A 104 -16.30 -2.16 12.49
CA MET A 104 -16.38 -1.16 11.41
C MET A 104 -17.73 -1.26 10.68
N VAL A 105 -18.18 -2.45 10.35
CA VAL A 105 -19.49 -2.67 9.70
C VAL A 105 -20.64 -2.17 10.58
N ALA A 106 -20.59 -2.45 11.90
CA ALA A 106 -21.60 -1.98 12.84
C ALA A 106 -21.62 -0.44 12.92
N GLN A 107 -20.44 0.20 12.96
CA GLN A 107 -20.30 1.66 12.95
C GLN A 107 -20.92 2.29 11.68
N LEU A 108 -20.56 1.79 10.50
CA LEU A 108 -21.04 2.31 9.22
C LEU A 108 -22.56 2.13 9.04
N ARG A 109 -23.07 0.94 9.39
CA ARG A 109 -24.52 0.69 9.37
C ARG A 109 -25.28 1.54 10.37
N GLY A 110 -24.69 1.81 11.54
CA GLY A 110 -25.23 2.74 12.53
C GLY A 110 -25.32 4.19 12.02
N ALA A 111 -24.45 4.57 11.09
CA ALA A 111 -24.48 5.85 10.38
C ALA A 111 -25.41 5.85 9.13
N GLY A 112 -26.11 4.75 8.88
CA GLY A 112 -27.02 4.61 7.72
C GLY A 112 -26.34 4.28 6.41
N ILE A 113 -25.06 3.85 6.46
CA ILE A 113 -24.30 3.44 5.28
C ILE A 113 -24.55 1.97 5.00
N GLU A 114 -24.89 1.63 3.78
CA GLU A 114 -25.06 0.24 3.35
C GLU A 114 -23.71 -0.44 3.22
N VAL A 115 -23.57 -1.62 3.84
CA VAL A 115 -22.34 -2.43 3.80
C VAL A 115 -22.71 -3.86 3.54
N GLU A 116 -22.12 -4.45 2.50
CA GLU A 116 -22.22 -5.86 2.15
C GLU A 116 -21.02 -6.62 2.72
N VAL A 117 -21.26 -7.54 3.64
CA VAL A 117 -20.21 -8.40 4.21
C VAL A 117 -20.09 -9.66 3.37
N ASP A 118 -18.88 -9.99 2.93
CA ASP A 118 -18.60 -11.27 2.29
C ASP A 118 -18.67 -12.39 3.36
N PRO A 119 -19.56 -13.37 3.20
CA PRO A 119 -19.70 -14.45 4.18
C PRO A 119 -18.52 -15.44 4.17
N THR A 120 -17.61 -15.32 3.21
CA THR A 120 -16.50 -16.25 3.03
C THR A 120 -15.29 -15.79 3.85
N GLU A 121 -14.76 -16.70 4.66
CA GLU A 121 -13.43 -16.53 5.25
C GLU A 121 -12.37 -16.94 4.22
N TYR A 122 -11.52 -16.00 3.85
CA TYR A 122 -10.40 -16.25 2.95
C TYR A 122 -9.11 -16.53 3.73
N PRO A 123 -8.12 -17.18 3.10
CA PRO A 123 -6.82 -17.40 3.75
C PRO A 123 -6.12 -16.12 4.20
N ASN A 124 -6.40 -14.99 3.54
CA ASN A 124 -5.82 -13.68 3.83
C ASN A 124 -6.74 -12.75 4.63
N GLY A 125 -7.92 -13.22 5.07
CA GLY A 125 -8.79 -12.45 5.95
C GLY A 125 -10.25 -12.37 5.53
N TRP A 126 -10.92 -11.34 6.02
CA TRP A 126 -12.35 -11.09 5.85
C TRP A 126 -12.57 -9.76 5.13
N PHE A 127 -13.66 -9.68 4.38
CA PHE A 127 -13.94 -8.54 3.52
C PHE A 127 -15.38 -8.05 3.65
N ALA A 128 -15.55 -6.75 3.45
CA ALA A 128 -16.85 -6.14 3.23
C ALA A 128 -16.75 -5.09 2.11
N ARG A 129 -17.88 -4.74 1.51
CA ARG A 129 -17.98 -3.76 0.43
C ARG A 129 -19.00 -2.69 0.76
N LEU A 130 -18.72 -1.50 0.32
CA LEU A 130 -19.63 -0.35 0.36
C LEU A 130 -19.31 0.58 -0.82
N ALA A 131 -20.11 1.60 -0.97
CA ALA A 131 -19.81 2.72 -1.86
C ALA A 131 -19.75 4.01 -1.04
N ASP A 132 -18.96 4.98 -1.50
CA ASP A 132 -19.04 6.34 -0.99
C ASP A 132 -20.31 7.06 -1.53
N PRO A 133 -20.61 8.29 -1.08
CA PRO A 133 -21.80 9.03 -1.54
C PRO A 133 -21.87 9.31 -3.05
N GLU A 134 -20.74 9.26 -3.75
CA GLU A 134 -20.66 9.42 -5.20
C GLU A 134 -20.63 8.08 -5.96
N GLY A 135 -20.82 6.95 -5.25
CA GLY A 135 -20.91 5.61 -5.83
C GLY A 135 -19.54 4.95 -6.07
N ASN A 136 -18.45 5.53 -5.58
CA ASN A 136 -17.13 4.90 -5.74
C ASN A 136 -17.01 3.66 -4.86
N PRO A 137 -16.55 2.52 -5.41
CA PRO A 137 -16.48 1.27 -4.66
C PRO A 137 -15.35 1.28 -3.64
N ILE A 138 -15.68 0.86 -2.44
CA ILE A 138 -14.76 0.67 -1.33
C ILE A 138 -14.84 -0.78 -0.85
N GLN A 139 -13.68 -1.38 -0.63
CA GLN A 139 -13.55 -2.66 0.06
C GLN A 139 -12.86 -2.46 1.40
N LEU A 140 -13.41 -3.02 2.44
CA LEU A 140 -12.77 -3.14 3.76
C LEU A 140 -12.14 -4.53 3.87
N TRP A 141 -10.96 -4.59 4.46
CA TRP A 141 -10.19 -5.81 4.65
C TRP A 141 -9.63 -5.90 6.07
N GLN A 142 -10.12 -6.88 6.82
CA GLN A 142 -9.47 -7.30 8.04
C GLN A 142 -8.49 -8.42 7.70
N GLU A 143 -7.20 -8.12 7.81
CA GLU A 143 -6.15 -9.09 7.51
C GLU A 143 -6.13 -10.22 8.55
N LYS A 144 -6.03 -11.45 8.06
CA LYS A 144 -5.77 -12.62 8.93
C LYS A 144 -4.27 -12.68 9.20
N ILE A 145 -3.88 -12.29 10.40
CA ILE A 145 -2.49 -12.38 10.85
C ILE A 145 -2.18 -13.86 11.09
N VAL A 146 -1.45 -14.48 10.18
CA VAL A 146 -0.92 -15.84 10.37
C VAL A 146 0.34 -15.73 11.23
N SER A 147 0.29 -16.28 12.42
CA SER A 147 1.46 -16.33 13.29
C SER A 147 2.55 -17.23 12.66
N PRO A 148 3.84 -16.88 12.77
CA PRO A 148 4.93 -17.73 12.27
C PRO A 148 4.93 -19.17 12.84
N SER A 149 4.18 -19.40 13.92
CA SER A 149 4.01 -20.74 14.54
C SER A 149 2.97 -21.62 13.81
N ASP A 150 2.24 -21.10 12.82
CA ASP A 150 1.15 -21.80 12.13
C ASP A 150 1.56 -22.28 10.71
N GLN A 151 2.87 -22.21 10.39
CA GLN A 151 3.49 -22.67 9.13
C GLN A 151 4.27 -23.98 9.30
#